data_3e5efa9362e094ff010ecd3249ab9ed2
#
_entry.id   3e5efa9362e094ff010ecd3249ab9ed2
#
_cell.length_a   1.000
_cell.length_b   1.000
_cell.length_c   1.000
_cell.angle_alpha   90.00
_cell.angle_beta   90.00
_cell.angle_gamma   90.00
#
_symmetry.space_group_name_H-M   'P 1'
#
loop_
_entity.id
_entity.type
_entity.pdbx_description
1 polymer ?
#
loop_
_entity_poly.entity_id
_entity_poly.type
_entity_poly.pdbx_seq_one_letter_code
_entity_poly.pdbx_strand_id
1 'polypeptide(L)'
;MLDDMEIVDPSGVRLCNTISLLIPAYSYHINCAWTQEVPLPAIEEFTCRLLIALQEVLPGEIQEYFGLSKRECEVLIETLLRNKLAAYTNEGLLAPSSILMDRTKGDPEIPPRLTKYEERTETVVFEALTVSIMPSSSYNRSRFGLRQLPIPAENQSPGPEAITEAFGRQYRAFLDHSRRQEHEIKNTRLYKVGGCSTGRFVQIPIDLEIWLRPTKEGDVEVLKKVAERVSGARQRPLSMEVEAKISDYLNSVKMPSKGMSLIRYCTLFDDHVLDKYIDERGLDLNRWLIDHANRKTGYGCPTTRSLIGPIFSLNNKITLDRMLDDLSANWKPGEDHRAYWLSSSAPFWGANGYLLNEFGNEVAKRLTEDRKGRGIIAAIMPFEGKEDLGTLKQSFHTRLPNGIAYEGNDLQTQVEIFLVPGQLAVVQYHVQPDVESAITVPIGYITIDKDRITKIETYLDNLVKSRGKPVLAWTDAGLTVEEILGDCHSNFCEANRKPVLSLGKASLERRAQAKQNDGAGGELPS
;
A
#
# COMPACT_ATOMS: atom_id res chain seq x y z
N MET A 1 -8.17 -18.05 27.90
CA MET A 1 -8.84 -16.79 27.58
C MET A 1 -7.76 -15.77 27.24
N LEU A 2 -7.35 -15.73 26.00
CA LEU A 2 -6.62 -14.58 25.45
C LEU A 2 -7.68 -13.75 24.74
N ASP A 3 -8.02 -12.63 25.37
CA ASP A 3 -8.99 -11.68 24.85
C ASP A 3 -8.61 -11.27 23.43
N ASP A 4 -9.62 -11.21 22.55
CA ASP A 4 -9.53 -10.63 21.21
C ASP A 4 -9.01 -9.19 21.36
N MET A 5 -7.70 -9.00 21.24
CA MET A 5 -7.08 -7.68 21.22
C MET A 5 -7.34 -7.06 19.86
N GLU A 6 -8.53 -6.46 19.69
CA GLU A 6 -8.72 -5.51 18.60
C GLU A 6 -7.68 -4.38 18.76
N ILE A 7 -7.10 -3.92 17.66
CA ILE A 7 -6.25 -2.73 17.68
C ILE A 7 -7.17 -1.53 17.89
N VAL A 8 -7.46 -1.25 19.15
CA VAL A 8 -8.22 -0.09 19.60
C VAL A 8 -7.25 0.84 20.29
N ASP A 9 -7.13 2.06 19.77
CA ASP A 9 -6.42 3.13 20.47
C ASP A 9 -7.14 3.45 21.79
N PRO A 10 -6.44 3.84 22.86
CA PRO A 10 -7.06 4.28 24.11
C PRO A 10 -8.13 5.37 23.96
N SER A 11 -8.15 6.11 22.85
CA SER A 11 -9.15 7.10 22.47
C SER A 11 -10.44 6.50 21.87
N GLY A 12 -10.57 5.17 21.76
CA GLY A 12 -11.72 4.49 21.12
C GLY A 12 -11.66 4.44 19.60
N VAL A 13 -10.52 4.84 19.00
CA VAL A 13 -10.28 4.80 17.55
C VAL A 13 -9.89 3.39 17.12
N ARG A 14 -10.46 2.88 16.02
CA ARG A 14 -10.21 1.52 15.50
C ARG A 14 -9.62 1.53 14.11
N LEU A 15 -8.60 0.71 13.91
CA LEU A 15 -8.12 0.38 12.57
C LEU A 15 -9.12 -0.57 11.89
N CYS A 16 -9.81 -0.07 10.86
CA CYS A 16 -10.85 -0.80 10.16
C CYS A 16 -10.47 -1.26 8.75
N ASN A 17 -9.46 -0.66 8.13
CA ASN A 17 -8.94 -1.11 6.85
C ASN A 17 -7.51 -0.61 6.64
N THR A 18 -6.77 -1.29 5.78
CA THR A 18 -5.44 -0.85 5.31
C THR A 18 -5.36 -1.06 3.80
N ILE A 19 -5.15 0.02 3.07
CA ILE A 19 -5.04 0.03 1.61
C ILE A 19 -3.60 0.33 1.23
N SER A 20 -3.00 -0.52 0.41
CA SER A 20 -1.66 -0.30 -0.13
C SER A 20 -1.73 0.22 -1.57
N LEU A 21 -0.98 1.27 -1.85
CA LEU A 21 -0.86 1.90 -3.16
C LEU A 21 0.62 2.07 -3.52
N LEU A 22 0.89 2.44 -4.77
CA LEU A 22 2.23 2.71 -5.26
C LEU A 22 2.35 4.18 -5.69
N ILE A 23 3.31 4.89 -5.13
CA ILE A 23 3.72 6.19 -5.65
C ILE A 23 4.73 5.97 -6.78
N PRO A 24 4.47 6.49 -8.00
CA PRO A 24 5.45 6.48 -9.08
C PRO A 24 6.62 7.41 -8.75
N ALA A 25 7.82 7.00 -9.05
CA ALA A 25 9.02 7.79 -8.80
C ALA A 25 10.10 7.52 -9.86
N TYR A 26 11.06 8.43 -9.96
CA TYR A 26 12.23 8.28 -10.83
C TYR A 26 13.50 8.49 -10.03
N SER A 27 14.50 7.68 -10.28
CA SER A 27 15.85 7.96 -9.80
C SER A 27 16.57 8.85 -10.79
N TYR A 28 17.39 9.75 -10.27
CA TYR A 28 18.25 10.63 -11.06
C TYR A 28 19.68 10.55 -10.54
N HIS A 29 20.63 10.65 -11.43
CA HIS A 29 22.05 10.82 -11.10
C HIS A 29 22.37 12.30 -11.24
N ILE A 30 22.64 12.96 -10.13
CA ILE A 30 22.85 14.41 -10.04
C ILE A 30 24.31 14.68 -9.68
N ASN A 31 24.99 15.39 -10.54
CA ASN A 31 26.34 15.88 -10.24
C ASN A 31 26.22 17.12 -9.37
N CYS A 32 26.75 17.08 -8.18
CA CYS A 32 26.73 18.19 -7.27
C CYS A 32 28.08 18.37 -6.56
N ALA A 33 28.33 19.60 -6.21
CA ALA A 33 29.45 19.97 -5.39
C ALA A 33 28.97 20.56 -4.08
N TRP A 34 29.58 20.17 -3.00
CA TRP A 34 29.30 20.75 -1.70
C TRP A 34 30.56 21.14 -0.96
N THR A 35 30.38 22.01 0.00
CA THR A 35 31.40 22.39 0.94
C THR A 35 31.05 21.83 2.31
N GLN A 36 32.05 21.29 2.98
CA GLN A 36 31.93 20.81 4.36
C GLN A 36 32.95 21.50 5.25
N GLU A 37 32.49 22.03 6.37
CA GLU A 37 33.36 22.56 7.39
C GLU A 37 33.82 21.43 8.31
N VAL A 38 35.11 21.09 8.24
CA VAL A 38 35.74 20.06 9.06
C VAL A 38 36.64 20.70 10.11
N PRO A 39 36.70 20.17 11.33
CA PRO A 39 37.64 20.64 12.34
C PRO A 39 39.07 20.39 11.87
N LEU A 40 39.97 21.29 12.23
CA LEU A 40 41.40 21.07 12.04
C LEU A 40 41.92 19.95 12.93
N PRO A 41 42.99 19.23 12.53
CA PRO A 41 43.74 18.42 13.47
C PRO A 41 44.20 19.26 14.69
N ALA A 42 44.23 18.64 15.84
CA ALA A 42 44.47 19.36 17.11
C ALA A 42 45.71 20.27 17.07
N ILE A 43 46.83 19.77 16.54
CA ILE A 43 48.07 20.55 16.47
C ILE A 43 47.93 21.79 15.53
N GLU A 44 47.23 21.65 14.40
CA GLU A 44 46.94 22.76 13.49
C GLU A 44 46.00 23.77 14.13
N GLU A 45 44.95 23.28 14.85
CA GLU A 45 43.96 24.12 15.54
C GLU A 45 44.65 24.97 16.61
N PHE A 46 45.42 24.32 17.51
CA PHE A 46 46.13 25.06 18.57
C PHE A 46 47.16 26.02 18.02
N THR A 47 47.88 25.69 16.91
CA THR A 47 48.78 26.63 16.24
C THR A 47 48.05 27.83 15.70
N CYS A 48 46.88 27.65 15.05
CA CYS A 48 46.05 28.75 14.59
C CYS A 48 45.59 29.66 15.75
N ARG A 49 45.14 29.07 16.87
CA ARG A 49 44.79 29.83 18.07
C ARG A 49 45.94 30.62 18.64
N LEU A 50 47.16 30.04 18.69
CA LEU A 50 48.37 30.71 19.07
C LEU A 50 48.69 31.91 18.17
N LEU A 51 48.61 31.73 16.85
CA LEU A 51 48.80 32.81 15.88
C LEU A 51 47.80 33.95 16.06
N ILE A 52 46.53 33.64 16.34
CA ILE A 52 45.49 34.66 16.57
C ILE A 52 45.82 35.44 17.86
N ALA A 53 46.24 34.75 18.91
CA ALA A 53 46.54 35.37 20.21
C ALA A 53 47.79 36.25 20.17
N LEU A 54 48.86 35.79 19.53
CA LEU A 54 50.15 36.45 19.50
C LEU A 54 50.38 37.37 18.29
N GLN A 55 49.54 37.21 17.24
CA GLN A 55 49.59 37.91 15.94
C GLN A 55 50.81 37.56 15.09
N GLU A 56 52.02 37.51 15.63
CA GLU A 56 53.25 37.17 14.94
C GLU A 56 54.10 36.24 15.78
N VAL A 57 54.65 35.17 15.20
CA VAL A 57 55.41 34.14 15.91
C VAL A 57 56.56 33.63 15.05
N LEU A 58 57.72 33.43 15.65
CA LEU A 58 58.85 32.77 14.97
C LEU A 58 58.58 31.27 14.78
N PRO A 59 58.91 30.65 13.62
CA PRO A 59 58.80 29.20 13.47
C PRO A 59 59.48 28.38 14.57
N GLY A 60 60.57 28.86 15.12
CA GLY A 60 61.28 28.22 16.21
C GLY A 60 60.50 28.23 17.54
N GLU A 61 59.74 29.28 17.82
CA GLU A 61 58.89 29.37 19.01
C GLU A 61 57.73 28.36 18.93
N ILE A 62 57.15 28.16 17.74
CA ILE A 62 56.13 27.11 17.53
C ILE A 62 56.73 25.73 17.75
N GLN A 63 57.95 25.49 17.24
CA GLN A 63 58.66 24.23 17.45
C GLN A 63 58.90 23.95 18.92
N GLU A 64 59.36 24.94 19.66
CA GLU A 64 59.67 24.81 21.11
C GLU A 64 58.39 24.65 21.93
N TYR A 65 57.37 25.46 21.65
CA TYR A 65 56.09 25.43 22.39
C TYR A 65 55.38 24.09 22.32
N PHE A 66 55.36 23.47 21.13
CA PHE A 66 54.71 22.17 20.93
C PHE A 66 55.68 20.97 21.07
N GLY A 67 56.97 21.20 21.30
CA GLY A 67 57.96 20.14 21.42
C GLY A 67 58.20 19.35 20.12
N LEU A 68 58.06 20.01 18.95
CA LEU A 68 58.16 19.35 17.67
C LEU A 68 59.63 19.22 17.21
N SER A 69 59.91 18.18 16.44
CA SER A 69 61.15 18.15 15.66
C SER A 69 61.14 19.24 14.57
N LYS A 70 62.30 19.64 14.08
CA LYS A 70 62.38 20.61 12.98
C LYS A 70 61.53 20.23 11.78
N ARG A 71 61.55 18.95 11.39
CA ARG A 71 60.81 18.44 10.25
C ARG A 71 59.29 18.49 10.48
N GLU A 72 58.82 18.15 11.69
CA GLU A 72 57.39 18.21 12.05
C GLU A 72 56.86 19.64 12.04
N CYS A 73 57.67 20.59 12.57
CA CYS A 73 57.33 22.01 12.54
C CYS A 73 57.27 22.54 11.07
N GLU A 74 58.23 22.19 10.24
CA GLU A 74 58.23 22.55 8.79
C GLU A 74 56.95 22.02 8.11
N VAL A 75 56.58 20.76 8.29
CA VAL A 75 55.37 20.14 7.73
C VAL A 75 54.11 20.82 8.25
N LEU A 76 54.03 21.15 9.54
CA LEU A 76 52.90 21.87 10.12
C LEU A 76 52.74 23.26 9.47
N ILE A 77 53.84 24.03 9.40
CA ILE A 77 53.82 25.36 8.80
C ILE A 77 53.44 25.29 7.31
N GLU A 78 54.04 24.38 6.53
CA GLU A 78 53.67 24.17 5.14
C GLU A 78 52.18 23.85 4.97
N THR A 79 51.62 23.05 5.88
CA THR A 79 50.18 22.70 5.88
C THR A 79 49.30 23.92 6.16
N LEU A 80 49.66 24.75 7.15
CA LEU A 80 48.96 26.00 7.44
C LEU A 80 49.02 27.01 6.29
N LEU A 81 50.18 27.14 5.65
CA LEU A 81 50.35 28.00 4.48
C LEU A 81 49.54 27.51 3.29
N ARG A 82 49.61 26.21 2.99
CA ARG A 82 48.84 25.57 1.91
C ARG A 82 47.34 25.72 2.12
N ASN A 83 46.88 25.62 3.35
CA ASN A 83 45.47 25.80 3.72
C ASN A 83 45.07 27.28 3.86
N LYS A 84 46.02 28.22 3.59
CA LYS A 84 45.82 29.67 3.70
C LYS A 84 45.34 30.10 5.10
N LEU A 85 45.81 29.43 6.13
CA LEU A 85 45.51 29.77 7.52
C LEU A 85 46.58 30.69 8.13
N ALA A 86 47.79 30.62 7.62
CA ALA A 86 48.91 31.48 8.00
C ALA A 86 49.56 32.11 6.79
N ALA A 87 50.36 33.14 7.01
CA ALA A 87 51.19 33.78 6.02
C ALA A 87 52.50 34.24 6.68
N TYR A 88 53.57 34.33 5.90
CA TYR A 88 54.82 34.96 6.36
C TYR A 88 54.73 36.48 6.24
N THR A 89 55.20 37.18 7.26
CA THR A 89 55.46 38.63 7.20
C THR A 89 56.72 38.92 6.43
N ASN A 90 56.97 40.21 6.10
CA ASN A 90 58.20 40.65 5.45
C ASN A 90 59.46 40.40 6.30
N GLU A 91 59.28 40.22 7.63
CA GLU A 91 60.35 39.95 8.58
C GLU A 91 60.58 38.44 8.81
N GLY A 92 59.85 37.58 8.11
CA GLY A 92 59.97 36.13 8.21
C GLY A 92 59.25 35.51 9.39
N LEU A 93 58.39 36.27 10.09
CA LEU A 93 57.53 35.79 11.14
C LEU A 93 56.27 35.14 10.52
N LEU A 94 55.70 34.18 11.23
CA LEU A 94 54.41 33.56 10.84
C LEU A 94 53.28 34.36 11.49
N ALA A 95 52.32 34.79 10.70
CA ALA A 95 51.14 35.54 11.12
C ALA A 95 49.83 34.85 10.70
N PRO A 96 48.71 35.08 11.39
CA PRO A 96 47.42 34.59 10.96
C PRO A 96 47.02 35.24 9.64
N SER A 97 46.51 34.48 8.72
CA SER A 97 45.99 35.03 7.46
C SER A 97 44.67 35.78 7.68
N SER A 98 44.32 36.68 6.72
CA SER A 98 43.02 37.35 6.73
C SER A 98 41.86 36.35 6.76
N ILE A 99 42.00 35.23 6.06
CA ILE A 99 41.00 34.15 6.02
C ILE A 99 40.82 33.52 7.41
N LEU A 100 41.88 33.27 8.15
CA LEU A 100 41.81 32.74 9.51
C LEU A 100 41.12 33.75 10.44
N MET A 101 41.53 35.03 10.36
CA MET A 101 40.95 36.09 11.18
C MET A 101 39.48 36.31 10.89
N ASP A 102 39.03 36.29 9.65
CA ASP A 102 37.64 36.43 9.27
C ASP A 102 36.79 35.23 9.81
N ARG A 103 37.30 34.00 9.69
CA ARG A 103 36.61 32.80 10.14
C ARG A 103 36.43 32.71 11.66
N THR A 104 37.42 33.18 12.40
CA THR A 104 37.44 33.18 13.86
C THR A 104 37.00 34.51 14.47
N LYS A 105 36.75 35.52 13.62
CA LYS A 105 36.47 36.91 14.05
C LYS A 105 37.58 37.50 14.92
N GLY A 106 38.80 37.00 14.75
CA GLY A 106 39.95 37.39 15.57
C GLY A 106 39.93 36.86 17.02
N ASP A 107 39.02 35.94 17.34
CA ASP A 107 38.90 35.35 18.67
C ASP A 107 39.60 33.97 18.71
N PRO A 108 40.67 33.79 19.54
CA PRO A 108 41.36 32.51 19.65
C PRO A 108 40.52 31.40 20.30
N GLU A 109 39.41 31.72 20.98
CA GLU A 109 38.48 30.71 21.54
C GLU A 109 37.59 30.07 20.51
N ILE A 110 37.39 30.71 19.34
CA ILE A 110 36.61 30.14 18.24
C ILE A 110 37.49 29.15 17.46
N PRO A 111 37.13 27.83 17.47
CA PRO A 111 37.92 26.83 16.75
C PRO A 111 37.87 27.07 15.23
N PRO A 112 39.01 27.22 14.58
CA PRO A 112 39.08 27.37 13.14
C PRO A 112 38.68 26.08 12.43
N ARG A 113 38.00 26.23 11.26
CA ARG A 113 37.55 25.10 10.46
C ARG A 113 38.07 25.20 9.03
N LEU A 114 38.34 24.05 8.42
CA LEU A 114 38.65 23.96 7.00
C LEU A 114 37.40 23.76 6.19
N THR A 115 37.29 24.52 5.09
CA THR A 115 36.25 24.26 4.10
C THR A 115 36.77 23.23 3.10
N LYS A 116 36.24 22.02 3.18
CA LYS A 116 36.53 20.96 2.23
C LYS A 116 35.52 21.03 1.09
N TYR A 117 36.01 21.02 -0.13
CA TYR A 117 35.21 20.98 -1.35
C TYR A 117 35.19 19.56 -1.89
N GLU A 118 34.01 19.06 -2.18
CA GLU A 118 33.81 17.73 -2.75
C GLU A 118 32.81 17.77 -3.90
N GLU A 119 33.17 17.11 -4.99
CA GLU A 119 32.26 16.84 -6.12
C GLU A 119 31.90 15.36 -6.15
N ARG A 120 30.62 15.08 -6.26
CA ARG A 120 30.12 13.71 -6.39
C ARG A 120 28.88 13.64 -7.25
N THR A 121 28.63 12.45 -7.79
CA THR A 121 27.36 12.09 -8.40
C THR A 121 26.53 11.38 -7.36
N GLU A 122 25.41 11.98 -6.98
CA GLU A 122 24.46 11.39 -6.06
C GLU A 122 23.28 10.76 -6.81
N THR A 123 22.82 9.60 -6.31
CA THR A 123 21.60 9.00 -6.81
C THR A 123 20.46 9.44 -5.92
N VAL A 124 19.53 10.21 -6.49
CA VAL A 124 18.38 10.79 -5.78
C VAL A 124 17.10 10.25 -6.37
N VAL A 125 16.15 9.92 -5.53
CA VAL A 125 14.81 9.47 -5.95
C VAL A 125 13.83 10.60 -5.72
N PHE A 126 13.12 10.99 -6.77
CA PHE A 126 12.01 11.93 -6.71
C PHE A 126 10.71 11.19 -6.98
N GLU A 127 9.75 11.33 -6.08
CA GLU A 127 8.40 10.89 -6.38
C GLU A 127 7.76 11.81 -7.44
N ALA A 128 6.87 11.26 -8.26
CA ALA A 128 6.35 11.95 -9.44
C ALA A 128 5.04 12.72 -9.20
N LEU A 129 4.49 12.75 -7.99
CA LEU A 129 3.26 13.48 -7.69
C LEU A 129 3.55 14.97 -7.48
N THR A 130 4.61 15.29 -6.75
CA THR A 130 5.00 16.67 -6.37
C THR A 130 6.47 16.99 -6.69
N VAL A 131 7.23 16.03 -7.25
CA VAL A 131 8.68 16.12 -7.47
C VAL A 131 9.44 16.33 -6.16
N SER A 132 9.00 15.62 -5.10
CA SER A 132 9.66 15.66 -3.80
C SER A 132 10.71 14.57 -3.67
N ILE A 133 11.80 14.87 -2.95
CA ILE A 133 12.88 13.92 -2.70
C ILE A 133 12.40 12.85 -1.70
N MET A 134 12.61 11.60 -2.10
CA MET A 134 12.36 10.45 -1.27
C MET A 134 13.67 9.81 -0.82
N PRO A 135 13.69 9.14 0.33
CA PRO A 135 14.88 8.43 0.77
C PRO A 135 15.34 7.41 -0.25
N SER A 136 16.63 7.36 -0.53
CA SER A 136 17.24 6.40 -1.45
C SER A 136 17.34 5.01 -0.81
N SER A 137 16.22 4.36 -0.57
CA SER A 137 16.20 2.93 -0.32
C SER A 137 16.07 2.20 -1.66
N SER A 138 16.52 0.96 -1.72
CA SER A 138 16.41 0.12 -2.91
C SER A 138 14.95 -0.23 -3.17
N TYR A 139 14.19 0.72 -3.72
CA TYR A 139 12.84 0.45 -4.19
C TYR A 139 12.96 -0.48 -5.40
N ASN A 140 12.76 -1.73 -5.15
CA ASN A 140 12.63 -2.69 -6.21
C ASN A 140 11.21 -2.62 -6.75
N ARG A 141 11.12 -2.71 -8.06
CA ARG A 141 9.93 -2.74 -8.88
C ARG A 141 8.75 -3.41 -8.19
N SER A 142 7.60 -2.80 -8.30
CA SER A 142 6.35 -3.41 -7.90
C SER A 142 6.15 -4.76 -8.58
N ARG A 143 6.36 -5.81 -7.84
CA ARG A 143 5.85 -7.16 -8.17
C ARG A 143 4.53 -7.43 -7.46
N PHE A 144 4.00 -6.44 -6.75
CA PHE A 144 2.88 -6.61 -5.83
C PHE A 144 1.51 -6.46 -6.50
N GLY A 145 1.45 -6.08 -7.79
CA GLY A 145 0.18 -5.85 -8.48
C GLY A 145 -0.71 -4.78 -7.83
N LEU A 146 -0.13 -3.89 -7.02
CA LEU A 146 -0.84 -2.80 -6.38
C LEU A 146 -1.16 -1.70 -7.39
N ARG A 147 -2.24 -0.97 -7.15
CA ARG A 147 -2.63 0.17 -7.96
C ARG A 147 -1.64 1.31 -7.79
N GLN A 148 -1.12 1.79 -8.92
CA GLN A 148 -0.25 2.95 -8.96
C GLN A 148 -1.07 4.24 -9.06
N LEU A 149 -0.63 5.27 -8.33
CA LEU A 149 -1.17 6.62 -8.43
C LEU A 149 -0.84 7.24 -9.81
N PRO A 150 -1.74 7.99 -10.41
CA PRO A 150 -1.49 8.65 -11.69
C PRO A 150 -0.46 9.77 -11.52
N ILE A 151 0.45 9.89 -12.49
CA ILE A 151 1.41 10.99 -12.53
C ILE A 151 0.68 12.22 -13.07
N PRO A 152 0.69 13.36 -12.37
CA PRO A 152 0.17 14.62 -12.89
C PRO A 152 0.83 14.98 -14.23
N ALA A 153 0.07 15.59 -15.14
CA ALA A 153 0.56 15.89 -16.49
C ALA A 153 1.83 16.73 -16.49
N GLU A 154 1.93 17.67 -15.56
CA GLU A 154 3.08 18.55 -15.35
C GLU A 154 4.37 17.80 -14.91
N ASN A 155 4.21 16.61 -14.31
CA ASN A 155 5.31 15.83 -13.74
C ASN A 155 5.63 14.54 -14.53
N GLN A 156 5.02 14.33 -15.69
CA GLN A 156 5.23 13.11 -16.49
C GLN A 156 6.66 12.97 -17.02
N SER A 157 7.30 14.09 -17.36
CA SER A 157 8.65 14.10 -17.90
C SER A 157 9.36 15.43 -17.55
N PRO A 158 9.72 15.63 -16.27
CA PRO A 158 10.39 16.85 -15.88
C PRO A 158 11.77 16.95 -16.56
N GLY A 159 12.06 18.11 -17.14
CA GLY A 159 13.36 18.37 -17.77
C GLY A 159 14.51 18.36 -16.77
N PRO A 160 15.75 18.17 -17.24
CA PRO A 160 16.94 18.17 -16.37
C PRO A 160 17.08 19.43 -15.51
N GLU A 161 16.72 20.58 -16.05
CA GLU A 161 16.78 21.86 -15.34
C GLU A 161 15.80 21.90 -14.15
N ALA A 162 14.56 21.44 -14.37
CA ALA A 162 13.55 21.37 -13.31
C ALA A 162 13.98 20.44 -12.15
N ILE A 163 14.62 19.30 -12.48
CA ILE A 163 15.14 18.38 -11.47
C ILE A 163 16.33 18.95 -10.71
N THR A 164 17.27 19.62 -11.39
CA THR A 164 18.41 20.25 -10.72
C THR A 164 17.98 21.38 -9.80
N GLU A 165 16.99 22.16 -10.22
CA GLU A 165 16.38 23.21 -9.39
C GLU A 165 15.64 22.62 -8.19
N ALA A 166 14.82 21.57 -8.40
CA ALA A 166 14.12 20.87 -7.32
C ALA A 166 15.11 20.27 -6.32
N PHE A 167 16.21 19.69 -6.79
CA PHE A 167 17.27 19.19 -5.91
C PHE A 167 17.90 20.31 -5.09
N GLY A 168 18.22 21.43 -5.72
CA GLY A 168 18.79 22.59 -5.03
C GLY A 168 17.91 23.10 -3.91
N ARG A 169 16.59 23.23 -4.17
CA ARG A 169 15.59 23.66 -3.17
C ARG A 169 15.44 22.65 -2.02
N GLN A 170 15.53 21.36 -2.33
CA GLN A 170 15.30 20.26 -1.37
C GLN A 170 16.59 19.63 -0.86
N TYR A 171 17.76 20.26 -1.07
CA TYR A 171 19.03 19.68 -0.69
C TYR A 171 19.11 19.34 0.81
N ARG A 172 18.47 20.12 1.66
CA ARG A 172 18.40 19.82 3.11
C ARG A 172 17.65 18.51 3.37
N ALA A 173 16.50 18.32 2.75
CA ALA A 173 15.74 17.06 2.85
C ALA A 173 16.56 15.86 2.34
N PHE A 174 17.34 16.05 1.26
CA PHE A 174 18.27 15.02 0.77
C PHE A 174 19.30 14.65 1.84
N LEU A 175 19.92 15.63 2.52
CA LEU A 175 20.88 15.37 3.59
C LEU A 175 20.24 14.64 4.77
N ASP A 176 19.03 15.05 5.18
CA ASP A 176 18.28 14.43 6.29
C ASP A 176 17.88 12.97 5.97
N HIS A 177 17.69 12.65 4.70
CA HIS A 177 17.44 11.28 4.22
C HIS A 177 18.73 10.49 3.96
N SER A 178 19.89 11.15 3.96
CA SER A 178 21.17 10.48 3.82
C SER A 178 21.58 9.74 5.10
N ARG A 179 22.48 8.76 4.98
CA ARG A 179 23.03 8.05 6.14
C ARG A 179 24.15 8.81 6.84
N ARG A 180 24.25 10.12 6.64
CA ARG A 180 25.28 10.96 7.22
C ARG A 180 24.99 11.23 8.69
N GLN A 181 26.05 11.49 9.45
CA GLN A 181 25.88 11.83 10.86
C GLN A 181 25.36 13.27 11.02
N GLU A 182 24.64 13.56 12.08
CA GLU A 182 23.98 14.87 12.28
C GLU A 182 24.96 16.04 12.23
N HIS A 183 26.19 15.87 12.78
CA HIS A 183 27.21 16.90 12.73
C HIS A 183 27.75 17.16 11.31
N GLU A 184 27.82 16.13 10.45
CA GLU A 184 28.20 16.28 9.04
C GLU A 184 27.12 17.03 8.27
N ILE A 185 25.86 16.69 8.53
CA ILE A 185 24.70 17.35 7.92
C ILE A 185 24.67 18.84 8.25
N LYS A 186 24.92 19.21 9.51
CA LYS A 186 24.95 20.62 9.94
C LYS A 186 26.04 21.44 9.28
N ASN A 187 27.17 20.81 8.96
CA ASN A 187 28.36 21.48 8.42
C ASN A 187 28.48 21.39 6.89
N THR A 188 27.51 20.74 6.22
CA THR A 188 27.52 20.57 4.75
C THR A 188 26.61 21.60 4.09
N ARG A 189 27.12 22.29 3.07
CA ARG A 189 26.38 23.26 2.25
C ARG A 189 26.50 22.92 0.77
N LEU A 190 25.40 23.00 0.05
CA LEU A 190 25.43 22.87 -1.41
C LEU A 190 26.15 24.08 -2.02
N TYR A 191 27.17 23.82 -2.79
CA TYR A 191 27.94 24.85 -3.50
C TYR A 191 27.42 25.04 -4.92
N LYS A 192 27.21 23.91 -5.64
CA LYS A 192 26.76 23.91 -7.03
C LYS A 192 26.03 22.64 -7.37
N VAL A 193 24.98 22.75 -8.15
CA VAL A 193 24.36 21.62 -8.85
C VAL A 193 24.82 21.67 -10.29
N GLY A 194 25.41 20.58 -10.77
CA GLY A 194 25.83 20.42 -12.16
C GLY A 194 24.70 19.87 -13.02
N GLY A 195 25.00 18.93 -13.89
CA GLY A 195 23.98 18.24 -14.69
C GLY A 195 23.29 17.12 -13.95
N CYS A 196 22.13 16.70 -14.49
CA CYS A 196 21.49 15.47 -14.06
C CYS A 196 21.23 14.55 -15.25
N SER A 197 21.18 13.25 -15.00
CA SER A 197 20.71 12.24 -15.94
C SER A 197 19.62 11.38 -15.30
N THR A 198 18.64 11.01 -16.11
CA THR A 198 17.53 10.16 -15.67
C THR A 198 18.05 8.74 -15.48
N GLY A 199 17.75 8.17 -14.32
CA GLY A 199 18.01 6.78 -14.00
C GLY A 199 16.80 5.88 -14.34
N ARG A 200 16.35 5.10 -13.39
CA ARG A 200 15.26 4.13 -13.59
C ARG A 200 13.94 4.61 -12.98
N PHE A 201 12.85 4.15 -13.56
CA PHE A 201 11.53 4.22 -12.93
C PHE A 201 11.47 3.29 -11.72
N VAL A 202 10.92 3.76 -10.63
CA VAL A 202 10.73 3.02 -9.38
C VAL A 202 9.32 3.26 -8.86
N GLN A 203 8.84 2.36 -8.00
CA GLN A 203 7.54 2.46 -7.37
C GLN A 203 7.70 2.33 -5.87
N ILE A 204 7.11 3.26 -5.13
CA ILE A 204 7.23 3.37 -3.68
C ILE A 204 5.95 2.87 -3.06
N PRO A 205 5.97 1.74 -2.32
CA PRO A 205 4.79 1.25 -1.64
C PRO A 205 4.43 2.14 -0.45
N ILE A 206 3.16 2.50 -0.38
CA ILE A 206 2.57 3.21 0.76
C ILE A 206 1.40 2.43 1.31
N ASP A 207 1.17 2.56 2.61
CA ASP A 207 0.00 2.04 3.29
C ASP A 207 -0.85 3.22 3.78
N LEU A 208 -2.14 3.13 3.50
CA LEU A 208 -3.18 4.03 3.98
C LEU A 208 -4.00 3.27 5.02
N GLU A 209 -3.84 3.62 6.27
CA GLU A 209 -4.63 3.10 7.37
C GLU A 209 -5.90 3.91 7.53
N ILE A 210 -7.04 3.22 7.58
CA ILE A 210 -8.36 3.80 7.77
C ILE A 210 -8.81 3.50 9.19
N TRP A 211 -8.88 4.53 9.98
CA TRP A 211 -9.31 4.49 11.36
C TRP A 211 -10.69 5.12 11.49
N LEU A 212 -11.58 4.48 12.24
CA LEU A 212 -12.91 5.00 12.53
C LEU A 212 -13.02 5.36 14.01
N ARG A 213 -13.56 6.55 14.28
CA ARG A 213 -13.82 7.03 15.62
C ARG A 213 -15.30 7.42 15.75
N PRO A 214 -16.08 6.74 16.63
CA PRO A 214 -17.42 7.19 16.97
C PRO A 214 -17.40 8.56 17.62
N THR A 215 -18.30 9.44 17.22
CA THR A 215 -18.46 10.77 17.81
C THR A 215 -19.71 10.85 18.70
N LYS A 216 -19.77 11.85 19.57
CA LYS A 216 -20.93 12.09 20.43
C LYS A 216 -22.12 12.66 19.66
N GLU A 217 -21.84 13.26 18.53
CA GLU A 217 -22.82 13.88 17.63
C GLU A 217 -23.59 12.84 16.81
N GLY A 218 -23.17 11.57 16.85
CA GLY A 218 -23.81 10.45 16.15
C GLY A 218 -23.16 10.11 14.80
N ASP A 219 -22.15 10.86 14.38
CA ASP A 219 -21.40 10.63 13.15
C ASP A 219 -20.15 9.81 13.41
N VAL A 220 -19.55 9.27 12.35
CA VAL A 220 -18.27 8.58 12.41
C VAL A 220 -17.20 9.47 11.79
N GLU A 221 -16.17 9.77 12.55
CA GLU A 221 -14.99 10.42 12.02
C GLU A 221 -14.06 9.41 11.35
N VAL A 222 -13.71 9.68 10.10
CA VAL A 222 -12.79 8.87 9.31
C VAL A 222 -11.40 9.48 9.35
N LEU A 223 -10.49 8.85 10.08
CA LEU A 223 -9.10 9.27 10.16
C LEU A 223 -8.27 8.46 9.16
N LYS A 224 -7.56 9.16 8.29
CA LYS A 224 -6.69 8.57 7.26
C LYS A 224 -5.25 8.82 7.66
N LYS A 225 -4.46 7.76 7.85
CA LYS A 225 -3.03 7.85 8.14
C LYS A 225 -2.26 7.22 7.00
N VAL A 226 -1.46 8.01 6.32
CA VAL A 226 -0.65 7.57 5.18
C VAL A 226 0.81 7.50 5.59
N ALA A 227 1.47 6.42 5.22
CA ALA A 227 2.89 6.27 5.46
C ALA A 227 3.57 5.44 4.38
N GLU A 228 4.82 5.74 4.07
CA GLU A 228 5.66 4.90 3.25
C GLU A 228 5.97 3.59 4.00
N ARG A 229 5.82 2.46 3.33
CA ARG A 229 6.24 1.17 3.87
C ARG A 229 7.74 0.98 3.65
N VAL A 230 8.49 1.06 4.73
CA VAL A 230 9.91 0.73 4.78
C VAL A 230 10.07 -0.75 5.17
N SER A 231 11.17 -1.41 4.81
CA SER A 231 11.41 -2.81 5.15
C SER A 231 11.24 -3.08 6.65
N GLY A 232 10.45 -4.10 6.97
CA GLY A 232 9.98 -4.40 8.33
C GLY A 232 8.71 -3.62 8.69
N ALA A 233 8.38 -3.56 9.97
CA ALA A 233 7.19 -2.86 10.48
C ALA A 233 7.35 -1.32 10.54
N ARG A 234 8.44 -0.78 9.98
CA ARG A 234 8.70 0.65 10.04
C ARG A 234 7.90 1.40 8.97
N GLN A 235 7.19 2.41 9.42
CA GLN A 235 6.48 3.36 8.58
C GLN A 235 7.21 4.71 8.62
N ARG A 236 7.19 5.42 7.50
CA ARG A 236 7.74 6.77 7.39
C ARG A 236 6.63 7.71 6.93
N PRO A 237 6.41 8.82 7.65
CA PRO A 237 5.43 9.82 7.21
C PRO A 237 5.85 10.42 5.87
N LEU A 238 4.87 10.79 5.08
CA LEU A 238 5.04 11.51 3.82
C LEU A 238 4.94 13.02 4.05
N SER A 239 5.31 13.81 3.05
CA SER A 239 5.06 15.26 3.10
C SER A 239 3.56 15.54 2.94
N MET A 240 3.08 16.65 3.52
CA MET A 240 1.68 17.07 3.43
C MET A 240 1.21 17.23 1.97
N GLU A 241 2.09 17.67 1.07
CA GLU A 241 1.78 17.85 -0.34
C GLU A 241 1.52 16.51 -1.04
N VAL A 242 2.32 15.48 -0.75
CA VAL A 242 2.12 14.13 -1.26
C VAL A 242 0.85 13.52 -0.69
N GLU A 243 0.57 13.70 0.61
CA GLU A 243 -0.67 13.24 1.25
C GLU A 243 -1.91 13.89 0.64
N ALA A 244 -1.85 15.18 0.32
CA ALA A 244 -2.93 15.89 -0.38
C ALA A 244 -3.20 15.26 -1.76
N LYS A 245 -2.16 14.99 -2.57
CA LYS A 245 -2.32 14.34 -3.88
C LYS A 245 -2.90 12.92 -3.76
N ILE A 246 -2.54 12.18 -2.72
CA ILE A 246 -3.14 10.87 -2.43
C ILE A 246 -4.62 11.02 -2.10
N SER A 247 -4.99 11.99 -1.28
CA SER A 247 -6.38 12.28 -0.92
C SER A 247 -7.21 12.67 -2.14
N ASP A 248 -6.69 13.54 -3.02
CA ASP A 248 -7.33 13.93 -4.27
C ASP A 248 -7.60 12.71 -5.16
N TYR A 249 -6.63 11.81 -5.27
CA TYR A 249 -6.79 10.57 -6.02
C TYR A 249 -7.90 9.69 -5.42
N LEU A 250 -7.91 9.47 -4.11
CA LEU A 250 -8.91 8.65 -3.44
C LEU A 250 -10.33 9.20 -3.64
N ASN A 251 -10.48 10.53 -3.60
CA ASN A 251 -11.77 11.20 -3.84
C ASN A 251 -12.18 11.19 -5.33
N SER A 252 -11.23 11.04 -6.26
CA SER A 252 -11.52 10.91 -7.69
C SER A 252 -12.08 9.55 -8.09
N VAL A 253 -11.77 8.50 -7.31
CA VAL A 253 -12.26 7.14 -7.56
C VAL A 253 -13.73 7.05 -7.16
N LYS A 254 -14.56 6.45 -8.02
CA LYS A 254 -16.00 6.31 -7.78
C LYS A 254 -16.34 4.88 -7.39
N MET A 255 -17.30 4.74 -6.48
CA MET A 255 -17.93 3.45 -6.21
C MET A 255 -18.80 3.02 -7.41
N PRO A 256 -18.87 1.72 -7.73
CA PRO A 256 -19.80 1.22 -8.72
C PRO A 256 -21.24 1.62 -8.38
N SER A 257 -21.96 2.14 -9.35
CA SER A 257 -23.36 2.59 -9.16
C SER A 257 -24.36 1.44 -9.01
N LYS A 258 -23.96 0.22 -9.42
CA LYS A 258 -24.78 -0.99 -9.34
C LYS A 258 -24.25 -1.87 -8.22
N GLY A 259 -25.14 -2.37 -7.39
CA GLY A 259 -24.78 -3.26 -6.28
C GLY A 259 -25.99 -3.69 -5.50
N MET A 260 -25.80 -4.61 -4.57
CA MET A 260 -26.81 -5.04 -3.64
C MET A 260 -27.01 -3.96 -2.56
N SER A 261 -28.24 -3.60 -2.24
CA SER A 261 -28.49 -2.73 -1.10
C SER A 261 -28.18 -3.45 0.23
N LEU A 262 -27.83 -2.70 1.26
CA LEU A 262 -27.52 -3.24 2.58
C LEU A 262 -28.72 -3.99 3.19
N ILE A 263 -29.95 -3.48 3.02
CA ILE A 263 -31.18 -4.15 3.46
C ILE A 263 -31.33 -5.52 2.79
N ARG A 264 -31.09 -5.59 1.48
CA ARG A 264 -31.13 -6.85 0.74
C ARG A 264 -30.04 -7.82 1.20
N TYR A 265 -28.83 -7.31 1.51
CA TYR A 265 -27.77 -8.10 2.11
C TYR A 265 -28.22 -8.72 3.43
N CYS A 266 -28.73 -7.92 4.37
CA CYS A 266 -29.20 -8.41 5.66
C CYS A 266 -30.28 -9.49 5.52
N THR A 267 -31.22 -9.29 4.59
CA THR A 267 -32.30 -10.27 4.32
C THR A 267 -31.77 -11.57 3.72
N LEU A 268 -30.86 -11.50 2.72
CA LEU A 268 -30.35 -12.67 2.02
C LEU A 268 -29.45 -13.53 2.90
N PHE A 269 -28.61 -12.89 3.70
CA PHE A 269 -27.61 -13.57 4.52
C PHE A 269 -28.04 -13.69 5.99
N ASP A 270 -29.28 -13.32 6.32
CA ASP A 270 -29.85 -13.43 7.66
C ASP A 270 -29.00 -12.67 8.71
N ASP A 271 -28.50 -11.49 8.32
CA ASP A 271 -27.74 -10.62 9.20
C ASP A 271 -28.65 -9.73 10.05
N HIS A 272 -29.43 -10.39 10.92
CA HIS A 272 -30.37 -9.74 11.83
C HIS A 272 -29.67 -8.83 12.87
N VAL A 273 -28.36 -8.95 13.03
CA VAL A 273 -27.59 -8.10 13.93
C VAL A 273 -27.31 -6.76 13.27
N LEU A 274 -26.81 -6.76 12.04
CA LEU A 274 -26.54 -5.53 11.30
C LEU A 274 -27.83 -4.79 10.92
N ASP A 275 -28.90 -5.53 10.62
CA ASP A 275 -30.22 -4.99 10.27
C ASP A 275 -30.80 -4.02 11.34
N LYS A 276 -30.47 -4.23 12.62
CA LYS A 276 -30.91 -3.37 13.75
C LYS A 276 -30.32 -1.96 13.70
N TYR A 277 -29.30 -1.74 12.92
CA TYR A 277 -28.60 -0.46 12.79
C TYR A 277 -28.93 0.25 11.47
N ILE A 278 -29.89 -0.26 10.71
CA ILE A 278 -30.36 0.35 9.46
C ILE A 278 -31.61 1.15 9.74
N ASP A 279 -31.57 2.43 9.39
CA ASP A 279 -32.71 3.34 9.45
C ASP A 279 -32.99 3.98 8.07
N GLU A 280 -33.87 4.95 8.01
CA GLU A 280 -34.25 5.67 6.78
C GLU A 280 -33.06 6.44 6.14
N ARG A 281 -32.02 6.74 6.91
CA ARG A 281 -30.80 7.43 6.45
C ARG A 281 -29.73 6.48 5.97
N GLY A 282 -29.87 5.18 6.26
CA GLY A 282 -28.91 4.13 5.94
C GLY A 282 -28.38 3.44 7.19
N LEU A 283 -27.12 3.07 7.20
CA LEU A 283 -26.48 2.39 8.34
C LEU A 283 -26.04 3.42 9.39
N ASP A 284 -26.57 3.30 10.60
CA ASP A 284 -26.04 3.97 11.79
C ASP A 284 -24.72 3.30 12.21
N LEU A 285 -23.66 3.64 11.47
CA LEU A 285 -22.33 3.08 11.69
C LEU A 285 -21.76 3.50 13.04
N ASN A 286 -22.08 4.69 13.52
CA ASN A 286 -21.63 5.20 14.82
C ASN A 286 -22.13 4.31 15.96
N ARG A 287 -23.42 4.07 16.01
CA ARG A 287 -24.04 3.20 17.01
C ARG A 287 -23.53 1.76 16.88
N TRP A 288 -23.38 1.26 15.66
CA TRP A 288 -22.85 -0.09 15.44
C TRP A 288 -21.43 -0.23 15.99
N LEU A 289 -20.55 0.75 15.75
CA LEU A 289 -19.17 0.75 16.27
C LEU A 289 -19.12 0.77 17.80
N ILE A 290 -19.96 1.60 18.44
CA ILE A 290 -20.05 1.68 19.91
C ILE A 290 -20.52 0.33 20.49
N ASP A 291 -21.57 -0.24 19.91
CA ASP A 291 -22.12 -1.52 20.37
C ASP A 291 -21.17 -2.68 20.08
N HIS A 292 -20.43 -2.64 18.97
CA HIS A 292 -19.39 -3.62 18.68
C HIS A 292 -18.25 -3.57 19.71
N ALA A 293 -17.80 -2.38 20.10
CA ALA A 293 -16.83 -2.21 21.17
C ALA A 293 -17.30 -2.82 22.49
N ASN A 294 -18.59 -2.70 22.76
CA ASN A 294 -19.22 -3.21 23.97
C ASN A 294 -19.69 -4.66 23.83
N ARG A 295 -19.28 -5.37 22.77
CA ARG A 295 -19.67 -6.77 22.49
C ARG A 295 -21.18 -7.00 22.39
N LYS A 296 -21.96 -5.98 22.03
CA LYS A 296 -23.42 -6.05 21.88
C LYS A 296 -23.87 -6.52 20.48
N THR A 297 -22.94 -6.61 19.52
CA THR A 297 -23.21 -7.03 18.15
C THR A 297 -23.14 -8.56 17.97
N GLY A 298 -23.39 -9.31 19.01
CA GLY A 298 -23.35 -10.77 18.98
C GLY A 298 -24.63 -11.40 18.40
N TYR A 299 -24.49 -12.53 17.74
CA TYR A 299 -25.56 -13.30 17.12
C TYR A 299 -26.31 -14.22 18.10
N GLY A 300 -25.97 -14.18 19.39
CA GLY A 300 -26.60 -15.04 20.41
C GLY A 300 -26.15 -16.50 20.40
N CYS A 301 -25.19 -16.87 19.54
CA CYS A 301 -24.62 -18.20 19.44
C CYS A 301 -23.11 -18.16 19.27
N PRO A 302 -22.36 -19.19 19.71
CA PRO A 302 -20.89 -19.21 19.56
C PRO A 302 -20.43 -19.51 18.13
N THR A 303 -21.34 -20.01 17.28
CA THR A 303 -21.06 -20.44 15.91
C THR A 303 -20.96 -19.27 14.92
N THR A 304 -21.42 -18.08 15.28
CA THR A 304 -21.42 -16.89 14.42
C THR A 304 -20.87 -15.69 15.19
N ARG A 305 -19.91 -14.99 14.59
CA ARG A 305 -19.25 -13.83 15.20
C ARG A 305 -19.25 -12.64 14.24
N SER A 306 -19.48 -11.45 14.77
CA SER A 306 -19.39 -10.18 14.05
C SER A 306 -17.95 -9.89 13.62
N LEU A 307 -17.79 -9.34 12.43
CA LEU A 307 -16.50 -8.90 11.89
C LEU A 307 -16.57 -7.44 11.43
N ILE A 308 -15.46 -6.73 11.60
CA ILE A 308 -15.20 -5.42 11.00
C ILE A 308 -13.81 -5.43 10.39
N GLY A 309 -13.69 -4.80 9.22
CA GLY A 309 -12.45 -4.79 8.43
C GLY A 309 -12.27 -6.04 7.56
N PRO A 310 -11.26 -6.03 6.67
CA PRO A 310 -11.00 -7.15 5.77
C PRO A 310 -10.74 -8.46 6.53
N ILE A 311 -11.15 -9.58 5.95
CA ILE A 311 -10.94 -10.90 6.53
C ILE A 311 -9.46 -11.19 6.83
N PHE A 312 -8.55 -10.64 6.03
CA PHE A 312 -7.11 -10.77 6.18
C PHE A 312 -6.49 -9.77 7.19
N SER A 313 -7.29 -8.90 7.82
CA SER A 313 -6.81 -8.08 8.94
C SER A 313 -6.41 -8.96 10.12
N LEU A 314 -5.46 -8.52 10.93
CA LEU A 314 -4.88 -9.34 12.01
C LEU A 314 -5.94 -9.97 12.92
N ASN A 315 -6.90 -9.20 13.38
CA ASN A 315 -7.92 -9.67 14.31
C ASN A 315 -8.88 -10.69 13.67
N ASN A 316 -9.34 -10.38 12.44
CA ASN A 316 -10.24 -11.27 11.72
C ASN A 316 -9.55 -12.58 11.32
N LYS A 317 -8.25 -12.48 10.94
CA LYS A 317 -7.41 -13.63 10.63
C LYS A 317 -7.28 -14.56 11.85
N ILE A 318 -7.00 -14.03 13.04
CA ILE A 318 -6.93 -14.82 14.27
C ILE A 318 -8.24 -15.57 14.54
N THR A 319 -9.38 -14.92 14.32
CA THR A 319 -10.70 -15.55 14.49
C THR A 319 -10.92 -16.66 13.47
N LEU A 320 -10.61 -16.40 12.19
CA LEU A 320 -10.69 -17.40 11.12
C LEU A 320 -9.76 -18.59 11.38
N ASP A 321 -8.52 -18.31 11.74
CA ASP A 321 -7.50 -19.34 12.01
C ASP A 321 -7.95 -20.30 13.13
N ARG A 322 -8.50 -19.77 14.22
CA ARG A 322 -9.04 -20.60 15.30
C ARG A 322 -10.21 -21.48 14.84
N MET A 323 -11.15 -20.89 14.07
CA MET A 323 -12.28 -21.66 13.57
C MET A 323 -11.83 -22.75 12.57
N LEU A 324 -10.85 -22.47 11.73
CA LEU A 324 -10.27 -23.47 10.81
C LEU A 324 -9.50 -24.55 11.57
N ASP A 325 -8.75 -24.21 12.61
CA ASP A 325 -8.04 -25.17 13.44
C ASP A 325 -9.02 -26.11 14.17
N ASP A 326 -10.13 -25.58 14.70
CA ASP A 326 -11.20 -26.37 15.33
C ASP A 326 -11.90 -27.32 14.34
N LEU A 327 -12.12 -26.85 13.10
CA LEU A 327 -12.71 -27.66 12.03
C LEU A 327 -11.75 -28.74 11.56
N SER A 328 -10.49 -28.40 11.32
CA SER A 328 -9.47 -29.31 10.80
C SER A 328 -9.16 -30.48 11.74
N ALA A 329 -9.39 -30.32 13.04
CA ALA A 329 -9.26 -31.39 14.01
C ALA A 329 -10.22 -32.58 13.76
N ASN A 330 -11.30 -32.35 12.99
CA ASN A 330 -12.32 -33.36 12.67
C ASN A 330 -12.22 -33.87 11.21
N TRP A 331 -11.25 -33.40 10.43
CA TRP A 331 -11.07 -33.85 9.04
C TRP A 331 -10.46 -35.24 8.95
N LYS A 332 -10.87 -35.97 7.93
CA LYS A 332 -10.31 -37.32 7.70
C LYS A 332 -8.95 -37.22 7.03
N PRO A 333 -8.04 -38.17 7.33
CA PRO A 333 -6.76 -38.26 6.66
C PRO A 333 -6.91 -38.31 5.13
N GLY A 334 -6.18 -37.40 4.45
CA GLY A 334 -6.18 -37.31 2.99
C GLY A 334 -7.31 -36.52 2.37
N GLU A 335 -8.15 -35.85 3.17
CA GLU A 335 -9.13 -34.90 2.66
C GLU A 335 -8.47 -33.53 2.40
N ASP A 336 -8.53 -33.08 1.14
CA ASP A 336 -8.17 -31.71 0.75
C ASP A 336 -9.42 -30.85 0.66
N HIS A 337 -9.40 -29.74 1.39
CA HIS A 337 -10.49 -28.79 1.38
C HIS A 337 -10.19 -27.60 0.46
N ARG A 338 -11.26 -26.96 -0.02
CA ARG A 338 -11.20 -25.80 -0.90
C ARG A 338 -11.87 -24.61 -0.27
N ALA A 339 -11.38 -23.42 -0.59
CA ALA A 339 -12.03 -22.19 -0.26
C ALA A 339 -12.31 -21.38 -1.53
N TYR A 340 -13.51 -20.83 -1.60
CA TYR A 340 -13.94 -19.93 -2.66
C TYR A 340 -14.07 -18.53 -2.11
N TRP A 341 -13.50 -17.57 -2.78
CA TRP A 341 -13.51 -16.18 -2.34
C TRP A 341 -14.11 -15.27 -3.41
N LEU A 342 -15.42 -15.02 -3.31
CA LEU A 342 -16.08 -14.01 -4.14
C LEU A 342 -15.60 -12.63 -3.72
N SER A 343 -14.94 -11.93 -4.64
CA SER A 343 -14.45 -10.58 -4.41
C SER A 343 -15.60 -9.56 -4.39
N SER A 344 -15.45 -8.52 -3.56
CA SER A 344 -16.26 -7.31 -3.70
C SER A 344 -15.80 -6.49 -4.92
N SER A 345 -16.69 -5.69 -5.47
CA SER A 345 -16.37 -4.69 -6.51
C SER A 345 -15.94 -3.35 -5.93
N ALA A 346 -15.72 -3.25 -4.63
CA ALA A 346 -15.13 -2.07 -4.01
C ALA A 346 -13.77 -1.75 -4.67
N PRO A 347 -13.51 -0.50 -5.07
CA PRO A 347 -12.35 -0.14 -5.89
C PRO A 347 -10.99 -0.53 -5.32
N PHE A 348 -10.90 -0.64 -4.00
CA PHE A 348 -9.68 -1.01 -3.28
C PHE A 348 -9.77 -2.39 -2.62
N TRP A 349 -10.69 -3.25 -3.08
CA TRP A 349 -10.77 -4.61 -2.58
C TRP A 349 -9.44 -5.34 -2.80
N GLY A 350 -8.95 -6.02 -1.77
CA GLY A 350 -7.68 -6.74 -1.83
C GLY A 350 -6.45 -5.87 -2.12
N ALA A 351 -6.57 -4.54 -2.11
CA ALA A 351 -5.45 -3.62 -2.28
C ALA A 351 -4.57 -3.59 -1.02
N ASN A 352 -3.97 -4.74 -0.71
CA ASN A 352 -3.01 -4.87 0.37
C ASN A 352 -1.82 -5.69 -0.12
N GLY A 353 -0.62 -5.13 0.00
CA GLY A 353 0.57 -5.71 -0.60
C GLY A 353 1.13 -6.93 0.12
N TYR A 354 0.90 -7.03 1.42
CA TYR A 354 1.53 -8.04 2.27
C TYR A 354 0.52 -8.96 2.95
N LEU A 355 -0.45 -8.40 3.68
CA LEU A 355 -1.39 -9.20 4.49
C LEU A 355 -2.22 -10.16 3.63
N LEU A 356 -2.62 -9.75 2.43
CA LEU A 356 -3.40 -10.61 1.54
C LEU A 356 -2.61 -11.85 1.08
N ASN A 357 -1.33 -11.68 0.75
CA ASN A 357 -0.46 -12.79 0.34
C ASN A 357 -0.19 -13.74 1.52
N GLU A 358 0.12 -13.20 2.69
CA GLU A 358 0.33 -13.98 3.90
C GLU A 358 -0.91 -14.78 4.25
N PHE A 359 -2.09 -14.12 4.26
CA PHE A 359 -3.37 -14.74 4.49
C PHE A 359 -3.66 -15.89 3.54
N GLY A 360 -3.55 -15.66 2.22
CA GLY A 360 -3.78 -16.69 1.22
C GLY A 360 -2.89 -17.92 1.40
N ASN A 361 -1.61 -17.71 1.69
CA ASN A 361 -0.66 -18.81 1.91
C ASN A 361 -0.94 -19.59 3.21
N GLU A 362 -1.29 -18.91 4.28
CA GLU A 362 -1.53 -19.56 5.57
C GLU A 362 -2.85 -20.32 5.59
N VAL A 363 -3.91 -19.73 5.03
CA VAL A 363 -5.20 -20.43 4.89
C VAL A 363 -5.05 -21.65 3.97
N ALA A 364 -4.33 -21.53 2.85
CA ALA A 364 -4.08 -22.68 1.98
C ALA A 364 -3.37 -23.82 2.70
N LYS A 365 -2.45 -23.53 3.62
CA LYS A 365 -1.82 -24.55 4.46
C LYS A 365 -2.78 -25.21 5.45
N ARG A 366 -3.75 -24.46 6.00
CA ARG A 366 -4.73 -25.01 6.94
C ARG A 366 -5.80 -25.84 6.28
N LEU A 367 -6.05 -25.62 4.99
CA LEU A 367 -7.02 -26.42 4.22
C LEU A 367 -6.52 -27.83 3.86
N THR A 368 -5.30 -28.21 4.26
CA THR A 368 -4.76 -29.55 4.10
C THR A 368 -4.51 -30.20 5.46
N GLU A 369 -4.81 -31.48 5.58
CA GLU A 369 -4.69 -32.22 6.83
C GLU A 369 -3.26 -32.25 7.38
N ASP A 370 -2.30 -32.56 6.54
CA ASP A 370 -0.90 -32.72 6.96
C ASP A 370 -0.11 -31.41 6.99
N ARG A 371 -0.76 -30.30 6.65
CA ARG A 371 -0.15 -28.96 6.53
C ARG A 371 1.08 -28.90 5.61
N LYS A 372 1.35 -29.97 4.87
CA LYS A 372 2.47 -30.08 3.91
C LYS A 372 2.03 -29.81 2.48
N GLY A 373 0.76 -30.11 2.15
CA GLY A 373 0.14 -29.76 0.90
C GLY A 373 -0.25 -28.28 0.82
N ARG A 374 -0.82 -27.89 -0.30
CA ARG A 374 -1.48 -26.58 -0.47
C ARG A 374 -2.94 -26.84 -0.74
N GLY A 375 -3.80 -26.51 0.21
CA GLY A 375 -5.23 -26.41 -0.04
C GLY A 375 -5.51 -25.37 -1.14
N ILE A 376 -6.61 -25.54 -1.82
CA ILE A 376 -6.98 -24.70 -2.95
C ILE A 376 -7.80 -23.52 -2.46
N ILE A 377 -7.31 -22.31 -2.71
CA ILE A 377 -8.09 -21.07 -2.57
C ILE A 377 -8.29 -20.52 -3.97
N ALA A 378 -9.54 -20.26 -4.34
CA ALA A 378 -9.91 -19.67 -5.63
C ALA A 378 -10.61 -18.33 -5.41
N ALA A 379 -10.01 -17.23 -5.86
CA ALA A 379 -10.69 -15.96 -5.97
C ALA A 379 -11.65 -16.00 -7.17
N ILE A 380 -12.90 -15.60 -6.94
CA ILE A 380 -13.95 -15.51 -7.96
C ILE A 380 -14.19 -14.03 -8.26
N MET A 381 -13.93 -13.62 -9.50
CA MET A 381 -13.93 -12.21 -9.90
C MET A 381 -14.74 -11.98 -11.18
N PRO A 382 -15.41 -10.83 -11.32
CA PRO A 382 -16.03 -10.45 -12.59
C PRO A 382 -14.99 -9.92 -13.57
N PHE A 383 -15.25 -10.07 -14.88
CA PHE A 383 -14.51 -9.40 -15.94
C PHE A 383 -15.44 -9.02 -17.11
N GLU A 384 -15.12 -7.96 -17.83
CA GLU A 384 -15.90 -7.50 -18.98
C GLU A 384 -15.24 -7.84 -20.32
N GLY A 385 -13.94 -8.05 -20.34
CA GLY A 385 -13.20 -8.34 -21.56
C GLY A 385 -11.80 -8.88 -21.31
N LYS A 386 -11.10 -9.20 -22.38
CA LYS A 386 -9.74 -9.81 -22.29
C LYS A 386 -8.71 -8.90 -21.58
N GLU A 387 -8.87 -7.59 -21.70
CA GLU A 387 -7.99 -6.61 -21.04
C GLU A 387 -8.16 -6.66 -19.53
N ASP A 388 -9.38 -6.85 -19.05
CA ASP A 388 -9.68 -6.99 -17.63
C ASP A 388 -9.04 -8.23 -17.04
N LEU A 389 -9.05 -9.36 -17.76
CA LEU A 389 -8.36 -10.59 -17.33
C LEU A 389 -6.86 -10.36 -17.14
N GLY A 390 -6.24 -9.61 -18.05
CA GLY A 390 -4.83 -9.21 -17.93
C GLY A 390 -4.58 -8.36 -16.67
N THR A 391 -5.45 -7.40 -16.43
CA THR A 391 -5.40 -6.50 -15.26
C THR A 391 -5.62 -7.27 -13.96
N LEU A 392 -6.61 -8.18 -13.90
CA LEU A 392 -6.86 -9.04 -12.74
C LEU A 392 -5.65 -9.93 -12.43
N LYS A 393 -5.10 -10.59 -13.46
CA LYS A 393 -3.89 -11.39 -13.31
C LYS A 393 -2.73 -10.54 -12.78
N GLN A 394 -2.45 -9.40 -13.39
CA GLN A 394 -1.38 -8.51 -12.96
C GLN A 394 -1.57 -8.06 -11.51
N SER A 395 -2.81 -7.79 -11.11
CA SER A 395 -3.15 -7.31 -9.78
C SER A 395 -3.06 -8.38 -8.70
N PHE A 396 -3.42 -9.64 -8.98
CA PHE A 396 -3.66 -10.61 -7.92
C PHE A 396 -2.80 -11.88 -7.97
N HIS A 397 -2.16 -12.23 -9.10
CA HIS A 397 -1.43 -13.49 -9.23
C HIS A 397 -0.26 -13.68 -8.23
N THR A 398 0.32 -12.58 -7.73
CA THR A 398 1.39 -12.64 -6.71
C THR A 398 0.86 -12.65 -5.28
N ARG A 399 -0.45 -12.45 -5.09
CA ARG A 399 -1.08 -12.29 -3.77
C ARG A 399 -2.10 -13.39 -3.45
N LEU A 400 -2.72 -13.97 -4.47
CA LEU A 400 -3.67 -15.07 -4.33
C LEU A 400 -3.27 -16.23 -5.25
N PRO A 401 -3.31 -17.49 -4.78
CA PRO A 401 -2.78 -18.64 -5.52
C PRO A 401 -3.56 -18.93 -6.81
N ASN A 402 -4.88 -18.80 -6.82
CA ASN A 402 -5.70 -19.07 -7.99
C ASN A 402 -6.79 -18.02 -8.17
N GLY A 403 -7.10 -17.69 -9.42
CA GLY A 403 -8.17 -16.78 -9.80
C GLY A 403 -9.01 -17.32 -10.92
N ILE A 404 -10.32 -17.31 -10.74
CA ILE A 404 -11.34 -17.68 -11.71
C ILE A 404 -12.17 -16.44 -12.00
N ALA A 405 -12.37 -16.15 -13.28
CA ALA A 405 -13.13 -14.99 -13.71
C ALA A 405 -14.41 -15.43 -14.45
N TYR A 406 -15.48 -14.67 -14.24
CA TYR A 406 -16.77 -14.83 -14.90
C TYR A 406 -17.12 -13.58 -15.68
N GLU A 407 -17.58 -13.75 -16.92
CA GLU A 407 -17.99 -12.63 -17.75
C GLU A 407 -19.27 -11.98 -17.22
N GLY A 408 -19.28 -10.66 -17.12
CA GLY A 408 -20.44 -9.83 -16.79
C GLY A 408 -20.24 -8.93 -15.57
N ASN A 409 -20.98 -7.81 -15.57
CA ASN A 409 -20.89 -6.75 -14.56
C ASN A 409 -21.73 -7.02 -13.31
N ASP A 410 -22.65 -7.98 -13.35
CA ASP A 410 -23.63 -8.18 -12.25
C ASP A 410 -23.02 -8.92 -11.04
N LEU A 411 -21.77 -9.40 -11.16
CA LEU A 411 -20.98 -9.81 -9.99
C LEU A 411 -20.45 -8.60 -9.21
N GLN A 412 -20.58 -7.40 -9.79
CA GLN A 412 -20.21 -6.16 -9.11
C GLN A 412 -21.16 -5.91 -7.96
N THR A 413 -20.79 -6.37 -6.81
CA THR A 413 -21.52 -6.20 -5.58
C THR A 413 -20.61 -5.62 -4.51
N GLN A 414 -21.20 -4.98 -3.53
CA GLN A 414 -20.51 -4.57 -2.31
C GLN A 414 -20.35 -5.73 -1.33
N VAL A 415 -20.76 -6.94 -1.72
CA VAL A 415 -20.69 -8.15 -0.91
C VAL A 415 -19.41 -8.91 -1.22
N GLU A 416 -18.76 -9.37 -0.18
CA GLU A 416 -17.63 -10.27 -0.19
C GLU A 416 -18.00 -11.55 0.51
N ILE A 417 -17.67 -12.71 -0.08
CA ILE A 417 -17.96 -14.01 0.50
C ILE A 417 -16.68 -14.87 0.47
N PHE A 418 -16.23 -15.31 1.63
CA PHE A 418 -15.22 -16.36 1.73
C PHE A 418 -15.90 -17.62 2.27
N LEU A 419 -15.77 -18.73 1.54
CA LEU A 419 -16.52 -19.96 1.79
C LEU A 419 -15.61 -21.19 1.76
N VAL A 420 -15.61 -21.96 2.84
CA VAL A 420 -15.17 -23.36 2.86
C VAL A 420 -16.44 -24.23 2.84
N PRO A 421 -16.77 -24.89 1.72
CA PRO A 421 -18.06 -25.54 1.53
C PRO A 421 -18.45 -26.48 2.67
N GLY A 422 -19.68 -26.36 3.14
CA GLY A 422 -20.26 -27.14 4.24
C GLY A 422 -19.67 -26.90 5.63
N GLN A 423 -18.69 -26.03 5.76
CA GLN A 423 -17.88 -25.94 6.99
C GLN A 423 -17.79 -24.54 7.60
N LEU A 424 -17.46 -23.53 6.78
CA LEU A 424 -17.24 -22.18 7.26
C LEU A 424 -17.58 -21.17 6.17
N ALA A 425 -18.21 -20.07 6.56
CA ALA A 425 -18.41 -18.94 5.66
C ALA A 425 -18.14 -17.61 6.38
N VAL A 426 -17.60 -16.66 5.60
CA VAL A 426 -17.53 -15.24 5.96
C VAL A 426 -18.31 -14.47 4.92
N VAL A 427 -19.21 -13.61 5.38
CA VAL A 427 -19.96 -12.71 4.52
C VAL A 427 -19.83 -11.30 5.05
N GLN A 428 -19.40 -10.39 4.18
CA GLN A 428 -19.21 -9.00 4.55
C GLN A 428 -19.81 -8.07 3.49
N TYR A 429 -20.34 -6.96 3.94
CA TYR A 429 -20.80 -5.86 3.11
C TYR A 429 -19.82 -4.70 3.22
N HIS A 430 -19.35 -4.19 2.08
CA HIS A 430 -18.42 -3.07 2.01
C HIS A 430 -19.16 -1.75 2.19
N VAL A 431 -19.19 -1.26 3.42
CA VAL A 431 -19.79 0.02 3.79
C VAL A 431 -18.85 1.16 3.43
N GLN A 432 -19.39 2.25 2.94
CA GLN A 432 -18.67 3.48 2.65
C GLN A 432 -18.89 4.46 3.82
N PRO A 433 -17.89 4.64 4.72
CA PRO A 433 -18.06 5.50 5.89
C PRO A 433 -18.03 7.00 5.54
N ASP A 434 -17.45 7.35 4.38
CA ASP A 434 -17.36 8.70 3.85
C ASP A 434 -17.86 8.69 2.40
N VAL A 435 -18.97 9.37 2.14
CA VAL A 435 -19.65 9.37 0.83
C VAL A 435 -18.78 9.98 -0.28
N GLU A 436 -17.86 10.86 0.08
CA GLU A 436 -16.96 11.52 -0.88
C GLU A 436 -15.80 10.63 -1.32
N SER A 437 -15.49 9.57 -0.58
CA SER A 437 -14.38 8.67 -0.84
C SER A 437 -14.85 7.27 -1.23
N ALA A 438 -14.19 6.65 -2.21
CA ALA A 438 -14.46 5.25 -2.57
C ALA A 438 -13.84 4.22 -1.59
N ILE A 439 -13.35 4.69 -0.44
CA ILE A 439 -12.83 3.83 0.61
C ILE A 439 -13.99 3.13 1.30
N THR A 440 -13.87 1.82 1.46
CA THR A 440 -14.86 1.02 2.15
C THR A 440 -14.29 0.31 3.35
N VAL A 441 -15.16 0.01 4.29
CA VAL A 441 -14.90 -0.87 5.45
C VAL A 441 -15.84 -2.05 5.36
N PRO A 442 -15.34 -3.29 5.20
CA PRO A 442 -16.18 -4.47 5.21
C PRO A 442 -16.71 -4.75 6.63
N ILE A 443 -18.01 -4.98 6.74
CA ILE A 443 -18.71 -5.33 7.98
C ILE A 443 -19.59 -6.53 7.71
N GLY A 444 -19.65 -7.47 8.63
CA GLY A 444 -20.47 -8.67 8.51
C GLY A 444 -20.17 -9.70 9.58
N TYR A 445 -20.11 -10.96 9.18
CA TYR A 445 -19.88 -12.04 10.13
C TYR A 445 -19.10 -13.21 9.56
N ILE A 446 -18.50 -14.00 10.45
CA ILE A 446 -17.98 -15.35 10.21
C ILE A 446 -18.87 -16.37 10.90
N THR A 447 -19.12 -17.51 10.25
CA THR A 447 -20.03 -18.54 10.77
C THR A 447 -19.59 -19.97 10.42
N ILE A 448 -19.85 -20.88 11.34
CA ILE A 448 -19.81 -22.34 11.16
C ILE A 448 -21.24 -22.95 11.32
N ASP A 449 -22.27 -22.11 11.35
CA ASP A 449 -23.65 -22.54 11.38
C ASP A 449 -24.09 -23.10 10.02
N LYS A 450 -24.57 -24.35 10.00
CA LYS A 450 -24.86 -25.08 8.76
C LYS A 450 -25.99 -24.46 7.94
N ASP A 451 -27.00 -23.92 8.59
CA ASP A 451 -28.17 -23.33 7.91
C ASP A 451 -27.74 -22.03 7.19
N ARG A 452 -26.92 -21.22 7.86
CA ARG A 452 -26.34 -20.01 7.27
C ARG A 452 -25.38 -20.33 6.12
N ILE A 453 -24.51 -21.32 6.30
CA ILE A 453 -23.59 -21.79 5.26
C ILE A 453 -24.36 -22.25 4.03
N THR A 454 -25.39 -23.08 4.19
CA THR A 454 -26.24 -23.58 3.08
C THR A 454 -26.90 -22.43 2.31
N LYS A 455 -27.38 -21.38 3.01
CA LYS A 455 -27.94 -20.18 2.35
C LYS A 455 -26.89 -19.45 1.52
N ILE A 456 -25.68 -19.29 2.07
CA ILE A 456 -24.55 -18.61 1.41
C ILE A 456 -24.10 -19.40 0.19
N GLU A 457 -23.97 -20.72 0.30
CA GLU A 457 -23.65 -21.63 -0.81
C GLU A 457 -24.68 -21.53 -1.92
N THR A 458 -25.97 -21.61 -1.55
CA THR A 458 -27.07 -21.49 -2.51
C THR A 458 -27.04 -20.14 -3.24
N TYR A 459 -26.72 -19.06 -2.53
CA TYR A 459 -26.57 -17.74 -3.15
C TYR A 459 -25.39 -17.72 -4.14
N LEU A 460 -24.22 -18.20 -3.72
CA LEU A 460 -23.02 -18.21 -4.55
C LEU A 460 -23.23 -19.08 -5.80
N ASP A 461 -23.79 -20.28 -5.63
CA ASP A 461 -24.13 -21.18 -6.73
C ASP A 461 -25.07 -20.51 -7.74
N ASN A 462 -26.16 -19.91 -7.27
CA ASN A 462 -27.09 -19.21 -8.15
C ASN A 462 -26.45 -18.02 -8.87
N LEU A 463 -25.61 -17.27 -8.19
CA LEU A 463 -24.89 -16.16 -8.76
C LEU A 463 -23.97 -16.63 -9.89
N VAL A 464 -23.18 -17.65 -9.65
CA VAL A 464 -22.22 -18.20 -10.61
C VAL A 464 -22.94 -18.90 -11.77
N LYS A 465 -23.99 -19.69 -11.48
CA LYS A 465 -24.82 -20.36 -12.50
C LYS A 465 -25.51 -19.40 -13.48
N SER A 466 -25.81 -18.19 -13.04
CA SER A 466 -26.41 -17.15 -13.90
C SER A 466 -25.41 -16.58 -14.91
N ARG A 467 -24.13 -16.94 -14.85
CA ARG A 467 -23.04 -16.40 -15.65
C ARG A 467 -22.57 -17.39 -16.72
N GLY A 468 -21.67 -16.94 -17.55
CA GLY A 468 -21.03 -17.76 -18.58
C GLY A 468 -20.07 -18.82 -18.00
N LYS A 469 -19.30 -19.45 -18.87
CA LYS A 469 -18.27 -20.39 -18.44
C LYS A 469 -17.20 -19.67 -17.62
N PRO A 470 -16.71 -20.28 -16.52
CA PRO A 470 -15.56 -19.78 -15.79
C PRO A 470 -14.29 -19.80 -16.65
N VAL A 471 -13.50 -18.75 -16.55
CA VAL A 471 -12.22 -18.60 -17.24
C VAL A 471 -11.11 -18.60 -16.18
N LEU A 472 -10.05 -19.39 -16.42
CA LEU A 472 -8.88 -19.34 -15.59
C LEU A 472 -8.13 -18.02 -15.82
N ALA A 473 -8.11 -17.16 -14.80
CA ALA A 473 -7.38 -15.91 -14.86
C ALA A 473 -5.89 -16.10 -14.50
N TRP A 474 -5.60 -16.87 -13.45
CA TRP A 474 -4.23 -17.30 -13.06
C TRP A 474 -4.27 -18.51 -12.14
N THR A 475 -3.15 -19.22 -12.07
CA THR A 475 -2.87 -20.30 -11.11
C THR A 475 -1.39 -20.37 -10.85
N ASP A 476 -1.01 -20.65 -9.61
CA ASP A 476 0.39 -20.85 -9.21
C ASP A 476 0.86 -22.29 -9.47
N ALA A 477 -0.06 -23.24 -9.39
CA ALA A 477 0.24 -24.66 -9.48
C ALA A 477 -0.02 -25.29 -10.87
N GLY A 478 -0.44 -24.48 -11.86
CA GLY A 478 -0.78 -24.97 -13.20
C GLY A 478 -2.07 -25.80 -13.24
N LEU A 479 -2.97 -25.60 -12.27
CA LEU A 479 -4.25 -26.32 -12.17
C LEU A 479 -5.22 -25.86 -13.25
N THR A 480 -6.09 -26.77 -13.67
CA THR A 480 -7.25 -26.46 -14.53
C THR A 480 -8.40 -25.88 -13.73
N VAL A 481 -9.40 -25.30 -14.42
CA VAL A 481 -10.61 -24.79 -13.77
C VAL A 481 -11.34 -25.90 -13.01
N GLU A 482 -11.41 -27.09 -13.59
CA GLU A 482 -12.04 -28.28 -13.01
C GLU A 482 -11.33 -28.70 -11.71
N GLU A 483 -10.01 -28.73 -11.71
CA GLU A 483 -9.23 -29.08 -10.52
C GLU A 483 -9.35 -28.04 -9.42
N ILE A 484 -9.45 -26.75 -9.77
CA ILE A 484 -9.65 -25.67 -8.80
C ILE A 484 -11.05 -25.71 -8.18
N LEU A 485 -12.08 -25.88 -9.01
CA LEU A 485 -13.48 -25.91 -8.56
C LEU A 485 -13.90 -27.26 -7.93
N GLY A 486 -13.21 -28.36 -8.26
CA GLY A 486 -13.50 -29.68 -7.71
C GLY A 486 -14.98 -30.07 -7.90
N ASP A 487 -15.62 -30.58 -6.85
CA ASP A 487 -17.03 -31.02 -6.89
C ASP A 487 -18.01 -29.86 -7.20
N CYS A 488 -17.64 -28.62 -6.91
CA CYS A 488 -18.41 -27.45 -7.30
C CYS A 488 -18.34 -27.16 -8.81
N HIS A 489 -17.44 -27.81 -9.56
CA HIS A 489 -17.33 -27.60 -11.01
C HIS A 489 -18.62 -27.98 -11.74
N SER A 490 -19.25 -29.09 -11.39
CA SER A 490 -20.54 -29.51 -11.97
C SER A 490 -21.61 -28.45 -11.68
N ASN A 491 -21.69 -27.96 -10.46
CA ASN A 491 -22.62 -26.91 -10.06
C ASN A 491 -22.35 -25.58 -10.78
N PHE A 492 -21.08 -25.23 -11.00
CA PHE A 492 -20.69 -23.97 -11.64
C PHE A 492 -20.68 -24.03 -13.18
N CYS A 493 -20.54 -25.20 -13.78
CA CYS A 493 -20.43 -25.36 -15.24
C CYS A 493 -21.68 -25.91 -15.93
N GLU A 494 -22.55 -26.68 -15.26
CA GLU A 494 -23.69 -27.37 -15.90
C GLU A 494 -24.89 -26.47 -16.24
N ALA A 495 -24.98 -25.27 -15.64
CA ALA A 495 -26.15 -24.41 -15.83
C ALA A 495 -26.32 -23.84 -17.25
N ASN A 496 -25.33 -23.94 -18.12
CA ASN A 496 -25.37 -23.35 -19.46
C ASN A 496 -25.79 -24.31 -20.58
N ARG A 497 -26.35 -25.49 -20.26
CA ARG A 497 -26.87 -26.42 -21.28
C ARG A 497 -28.37 -26.29 -21.60
N LYS A 498 -29.05 -25.26 -21.12
CA LYS A 498 -30.37 -24.96 -21.70
C LYS A 498 -30.20 -24.08 -22.93
N PRO A 499 -30.43 -24.63 -24.13
CA PRO A 499 -30.30 -23.85 -25.36
C PRO A 499 -31.39 -22.78 -25.35
N VAL A 500 -31.00 -21.57 -25.67
CA VAL A 500 -31.90 -20.47 -26.08
C VAL A 500 -32.69 -20.82 -27.37
N LEU A 501 -32.68 -22.08 -27.79
CA LEU A 501 -33.32 -22.61 -28.98
C LEU A 501 -34.85 -22.89 -28.86
N SER A 502 -35.44 -22.81 -27.66
CA SER A 502 -36.88 -23.05 -27.54
C SER A 502 -37.75 -21.82 -27.81
N LEU A 503 -37.21 -20.61 -27.70
CA LEU A 503 -37.95 -19.39 -27.99
C LEU A 503 -37.97 -19.07 -29.51
N GLY A 504 -36.97 -19.49 -30.27
CA GLY A 504 -36.92 -19.31 -31.72
C GLY A 504 -37.84 -20.24 -32.47
N LYS A 505 -37.99 -21.51 -32.05
CA LYS A 505 -38.90 -22.47 -32.71
C LYS A 505 -40.37 -22.15 -32.48
N ALA A 506 -40.75 -21.82 -31.24
CA ALA A 506 -42.14 -21.45 -30.92
C ALA A 506 -42.59 -20.14 -31.64
N SER A 507 -41.65 -19.21 -31.87
CA SER A 507 -41.93 -17.97 -32.64
C SER A 507 -42.00 -18.22 -34.16
N LEU A 508 -41.21 -19.15 -34.67
CA LEU A 508 -41.26 -19.53 -36.09
C LEU A 508 -42.49 -20.38 -36.41
N GLU A 509 -42.90 -21.27 -35.53
CA GLU A 509 -44.15 -22.05 -35.70
C GLU A 509 -45.39 -21.17 -35.62
N ARG A 510 -45.46 -20.20 -34.72
CA ARG A 510 -46.53 -19.20 -34.67
C ARG A 510 -46.60 -18.32 -35.92
N ARG A 511 -45.45 -17.94 -36.51
CA ARG A 511 -45.40 -17.19 -37.78
C ARG A 511 -45.76 -18.06 -38.98
N ALA A 512 -45.46 -19.35 -38.99
CA ALA A 512 -45.86 -20.28 -40.03
C ALA A 512 -47.37 -20.56 -39.99
N GLN A 513 -47.96 -20.73 -38.80
CA GLN A 513 -49.44 -20.90 -38.63
C GLN A 513 -50.21 -19.62 -38.93
N ALA A 514 -49.69 -18.44 -38.64
CA ALA A 514 -50.31 -17.17 -39.03
C ALA A 514 -50.31 -16.95 -40.55
N LYS A 515 -49.29 -17.40 -41.29
CA LYS A 515 -49.26 -17.33 -42.77
C LYS A 515 -50.13 -18.37 -43.44
N GLN A 516 -50.48 -19.50 -42.82
CA GLN A 516 -51.40 -20.47 -43.36
C GLN A 516 -52.88 -20.06 -43.17
N ASN A 517 -53.19 -19.25 -42.16
CA ASN A 517 -54.56 -18.76 -41.92
C ASN A 517 -54.93 -17.52 -42.78
N ASP A 518 -53.95 -16.76 -43.25
CA ASP A 518 -54.17 -15.62 -44.15
C ASP A 518 -54.30 -16.00 -45.64
N GLY A 519 -54.09 -17.29 -46.02
CA GLY A 519 -54.19 -17.78 -47.39
C GLY A 519 -55.52 -18.47 -47.71
N ALA A 520 -56.50 -18.54 -46.82
CA ALA A 520 -57.77 -19.25 -47.04
C ALA A 520 -59.01 -18.34 -46.96
N GLY A 521 -58.98 -17.20 -47.57
CA GLY A 521 -60.13 -16.27 -47.53
C GLY A 521 -60.14 -15.35 -48.68
N GLY A 522 -60.61 -15.81 -49.86
CA GLY A 522 -60.75 -14.96 -51.03
C GLY A 522 -61.42 -15.59 -52.24
N GLU A 523 -62.63 -16.08 -52.08
CA GLU A 523 -63.57 -16.21 -53.22
C GLU A 523 -64.87 -15.48 -52.90
N LEU A 524 -65.12 -14.39 -53.59
CA LEU A 524 -66.38 -13.70 -53.63
C LEU A 524 -67.16 -14.23 -54.87
N PRO A 525 -68.44 -14.59 -54.73
CA PRO A 525 -69.30 -14.87 -55.92
C PRO A 525 -69.89 -13.58 -56.42
N SER A 526 -70.02 -13.57 -57.76
CA SER A 526 -70.65 -12.68 -58.67
C SER A 526 -71.86 -11.88 -58.26
#